data_56859c2dddbff476b7b8fbe7eb4e2b06
#
_entry.id   56859c2dddbff476b7b8fbe7eb4e2b06
#
_cell.length_a   1.000
_cell.length_b   1.000
_cell.length_c   1.000
_cell.angle_alpha   90.00
_cell.angle_beta   90.00
_cell.angle_gamma   90.00
#
_symmetry.space_group_name_H-M   'P 1'
#
loop_
_entity.id
_entity.type
_entity.pdbx_description
1 polymer ?
#
loop_
_entity_poly.entity_id
_entity_poly.type
_entity_poly.pdbx_seq_one_letter_code
_entity_poly.pdbx_strand_id
1 'polypeptide(L)'
;MCFSRWSQSVLFSFMLLFSAFTHAEDNYQQWVQDIENRLDKTTALYAENKIDDARTEVQMAYFEVFENLEGPIRINFSAQKSYQMEATFGEIRKMIGDGLPQEQVKAKIDGLKAELQEVLPSLKEGHQLNASAQHGVYENQTIAPHWQKSFKTIDDLL
;
A
#
# COMPACT_ATOMS: atom_id res chain seq x y z
N MET A 1 19.97 -60.81 19.78
CA MET A 1 19.31 -60.15 18.64
C MET A 1 19.27 -58.68 18.93
N CYS A 2 20.25 -57.90 18.36
CA CYS A 2 20.30 -56.45 18.47
C CYS A 2 19.56 -55.84 17.29
N PHE A 3 18.43 -55.21 17.51
CA PHE A 3 17.75 -54.39 16.51
C PHE A 3 18.00 -52.92 16.83
N SER A 4 18.68 -52.34 15.98
CA SER A 4 19.09 -51.00 15.59
C SER A 4 18.16 -49.86 16.05
N ARG A 5 18.72 -49.02 16.95
CA ARG A 5 18.14 -47.73 17.44
C ARG A 5 18.42 -46.54 16.49
N TRP A 6 18.70 -46.77 15.21
CA TRP A 6 19.17 -45.72 14.29
C TRP A 6 18.12 -45.12 13.37
N SER A 7 16.86 -45.60 13.45
CA SER A 7 15.82 -45.17 12.51
C SER A 7 14.93 -44.00 12.98
N GLN A 8 15.03 -43.55 14.23
CA GLN A 8 14.13 -42.50 14.75
C GLN A 8 14.71 -41.05 14.66
N SER A 9 16.01 -40.89 14.49
CA SER A 9 16.65 -39.56 14.47
C SER A 9 16.56 -38.86 13.13
N VAL A 10 16.29 -39.58 12.03
CA VAL A 10 16.25 -38.95 10.67
C VAL A 10 14.88 -38.36 10.37
N LEU A 11 13.81 -38.86 10.96
CA LEU A 11 12.44 -38.35 10.75
C LEU A 11 12.17 -37.03 11.49
N PHE A 12 12.90 -36.72 12.57
CA PHE A 12 12.69 -35.49 13.34
C PHE A 12 13.41 -34.26 12.71
N SER A 13 14.44 -34.51 11.88
CA SER A 13 15.19 -33.42 11.23
C SER A 13 14.52 -32.84 9.98
N PHE A 14 13.54 -33.57 9.40
CA PHE A 14 12.86 -33.11 8.17
C PHE A 14 11.65 -32.20 8.45
N MET A 15 11.17 -32.16 9.70
CA MET A 15 9.96 -31.39 10.06
C MET A 15 10.26 -29.92 10.43
N LEU A 16 11.53 -29.53 10.56
CA LEU A 16 11.93 -28.17 10.97
C LEU A 16 12.21 -27.20 9.81
N LEU A 17 12.12 -27.66 8.55
CA LEU A 17 12.42 -26.84 7.38
C LEU A 17 11.19 -26.17 6.71
N PHE A 18 9.97 -26.42 7.23
CA PHE A 18 8.75 -25.91 6.60
C PHE A 18 8.19 -24.61 7.24
N SER A 19 8.86 -24.03 8.24
CA SER A 19 8.32 -22.88 9.01
C SER A 19 8.85 -21.52 8.58
N ALA A 20 9.56 -21.39 7.46
CA ALA A 20 10.23 -20.13 7.12
C ALA A 20 9.53 -19.29 6.02
N PHE A 21 8.35 -19.69 5.53
CA PHE A 21 7.71 -18.97 4.40
C PHE A 21 6.51 -18.09 4.78
N THR A 22 6.14 -17.99 6.05
CA THR A 22 4.91 -17.29 6.46
C THR A 22 5.08 -15.82 6.85
N HIS A 23 6.28 -15.27 6.88
CA HIS A 23 6.51 -13.95 7.54
C HIS A 23 6.21 -12.72 6.67
N ALA A 24 6.19 -12.82 5.34
CA ALA A 24 5.92 -11.65 4.49
C ALA A 24 4.41 -11.39 4.33
N GLU A 25 3.62 -12.45 4.26
CA GLU A 25 2.17 -12.37 4.07
C GLU A 25 1.46 -11.79 5.30
N ASP A 26 1.91 -12.15 6.50
CA ASP A 26 1.37 -11.66 7.76
C ASP A 26 1.60 -10.15 7.94
N ASN A 27 2.72 -9.60 7.44
CA ASN A 27 3.04 -8.19 7.58
C ASN A 27 2.07 -7.27 6.81
N TYR A 28 1.69 -7.60 5.57
CA TYR A 28 0.78 -6.76 4.77
C TYR A 28 -0.61 -6.68 5.40
N GLN A 29 -1.13 -7.81 5.89
CA GLN A 29 -2.39 -7.85 6.60
C GLN A 29 -2.35 -6.97 7.85
N GLN A 30 -1.26 -7.06 8.62
CA GLN A 30 -1.08 -6.28 9.84
C GLN A 30 -0.96 -4.78 9.52
N TRP A 31 -0.18 -4.40 8.51
CA TRP A 31 -0.05 -2.98 8.13
C TRP A 31 -1.37 -2.39 7.64
N VAL A 32 -2.14 -3.11 6.83
CA VAL A 32 -3.48 -2.67 6.43
C VAL A 32 -4.38 -2.48 7.65
N GLN A 33 -4.38 -3.44 8.59
CA GLN A 33 -5.16 -3.33 9.82
C GLN A 33 -4.73 -2.14 10.69
N ASP A 34 -3.42 -1.87 10.79
CA ASP A 34 -2.90 -0.73 11.56
C ASP A 34 -3.32 0.60 10.95
N ILE A 35 -3.31 0.72 9.60
CA ILE A 35 -3.82 1.90 8.91
C ILE A 35 -5.30 2.07 9.19
N GLU A 36 -6.11 1.02 9.05
CA GLU A 36 -7.55 1.07 9.31
C GLU A 36 -7.87 1.50 10.73
N ASN A 37 -7.16 0.97 11.73
CA ASN A 37 -7.32 1.35 13.14
C ASN A 37 -7.01 2.84 13.36
N ARG A 38 -5.95 3.37 12.73
CA ARG A 38 -5.61 4.80 12.79
C ARG A 38 -6.64 5.68 12.10
N LEU A 39 -7.18 5.25 10.98
CA LEU A 39 -8.25 5.95 10.26
C LEU A 39 -9.57 5.94 11.06
N ASP A 40 -9.89 4.85 11.76
CA ASP A 40 -11.04 4.80 12.69
C ASP A 40 -10.83 5.75 13.88
N LYS A 41 -9.63 5.78 14.44
CA LYS A 41 -9.25 6.73 15.49
C LYS A 41 -9.34 8.18 14.99
N THR A 42 -8.90 8.44 13.75
CA THR A 42 -9.06 9.76 13.11
C THR A 42 -10.53 10.19 13.09
N THR A 43 -11.42 9.30 12.65
CA THR A 43 -12.86 9.57 12.60
C THR A 43 -13.41 9.90 14.00
N ALA A 44 -13.01 9.14 15.02
CA ALA A 44 -13.44 9.39 16.41
C ALA A 44 -12.92 10.74 16.94
N LEU A 45 -11.64 11.05 16.74
CA LEU A 45 -11.04 12.32 17.16
C LEU A 45 -11.70 13.51 16.48
N TYR A 46 -12.01 13.39 15.18
CA TYR A 46 -12.70 14.44 14.44
C TYR A 46 -14.12 14.65 14.94
N ALA A 47 -14.85 13.57 15.26
CA ALA A 47 -16.18 13.66 15.87
C ALA A 47 -16.16 14.36 17.24
N GLU A 48 -15.07 14.23 18.00
CA GLU A 48 -14.83 14.92 19.28
C GLU A 48 -14.32 16.37 19.11
N ASN A 49 -14.24 16.89 17.87
CA ASN A 49 -13.70 18.20 17.53
C ASN A 49 -12.21 18.38 17.90
N LYS A 50 -11.46 17.28 17.98
CA LYS A 50 -10.00 17.26 18.20
C LYS A 50 -9.26 17.33 16.84
N ILE A 51 -9.33 18.49 16.21
CA ILE A 51 -8.91 18.69 14.82
C ILE A 51 -7.42 18.36 14.61
N ASP A 52 -6.53 18.88 15.46
CA ASP A 52 -5.08 18.69 15.32
C ASP A 52 -4.68 17.23 15.61
N ASP A 53 -5.32 16.59 16.59
CA ASP A 53 -5.07 15.18 16.89
C ASP A 53 -5.54 14.29 15.72
N ALA A 54 -6.72 14.55 15.15
CA ALA A 54 -7.23 13.83 13.99
C ALA A 54 -6.29 13.98 12.77
N ARG A 55 -5.80 15.17 12.49
CA ARG A 55 -4.84 15.44 11.41
C ARG A 55 -3.51 14.73 11.64
N THR A 56 -3.04 14.69 12.88
CA THR A 56 -1.83 14.00 13.28
C THR A 56 -2.00 12.49 13.06
N GLU A 57 -3.13 11.90 13.44
CA GLU A 57 -3.36 10.47 13.30
C GLU A 57 -3.38 10.03 11.81
N VAL A 58 -3.98 10.82 10.90
CA VAL A 58 -3.89 10.58 9.45
C VAL A 58 -2.44 10.62 8.98
N GLN A 59 -1.66 11.60 9.44
CA GLN A 59 -0.26 11.74 9.09
C GLN A 59 0.58 10.54 9.56
N MET A 60 0.31 10.05 10.77
CA MET A 60 0.99 8.87 11.32
C MET A 60 0.58 7.59 10.55
N ALA A 61 -0.70 7.46 10.15
CA ALA A 61 -1.16 6.36 9.32
C ALA A 61 -0.39 6.30 7.99
N TYR A 62 -0.11 7.45 7.39
CA TYR A 62 0.69 7.56 6.17
C TYR A 62 2.17 7.25 6.43
N PHE A 63 2.87 8.06 7.22
CA PHE A 63 4.33 8.01 7.35
C PHE A 63 4.84 6.78 8.09
N GLU A 64 4.13 6.29 9.10
CA GLU A 64 4.63 5.15 9.88
C GLU A 64 4.26 3.80 9.25
N VAL A 65 3.15 3.74 8.50
CA VAL A 65 2.63 2.47 8.01
C VAL A 65 2.50 2.42 6.49
N PHE A 66 1.76 3.35 5.88
CA PHE A 66 1.46 3.27 4.44
C PHE A 66 2.69 3.39 3.55
N GLU A 67 3.71 4.16 3.92
CA GLU A 67 5.00 4.22 3.18
C GLU A 67 5.63 2.84 2.96
N ASN A 68 5.42 1.90 3.90
CA ASN A 68 5.89 0.52 3.74
C ASN A 68 5.10 -0.27 2.69
N LEU A 69 3.87 0.15 2.37
CA LEU A 69 3.02 -0.48 1.37
C LEU A 69 3.20 0.13 -0.03
N GLU A 70 3.68 1.36 -0.16
CA GLU A 70 3.79 2.04 -1.45
C GLU A 70 4.58 1.25 -2.50
N GLY A 71 5.78 0.78 -2.14
CA GLY A 71 6.61 -0.02 -3.01
C GLY A 71 5.94 -1.32 -3.44
N PRO A 72 5.47 -2.14 -2.50
CA PRO A 72 4.68 -3.32 -2.80
C PRO A 72 3.44 -3.06 -3.68
N ILE A 73 2.66 -2.01 -3.41
CA ILE A 73 1.49 -1.66 -4.24
C ILE A 73 1.91 -1.29 -5.66
N ARG A 74 2.97 -0.50 -5.83
CA ARG A 74 3.51 -0.13 -7.15
C ARG A 74 3.93 -1.33 -7.98
N ILE A 75 4.51 -2.34 -7.34
CA ILE A 75 5.04 -3.52 -8.01
C ILE A 75 3.95 -4.55 -8.30
N ASN A 76 3.09 -4.83 -7.31
CA ASN A 76 2.14 -5.95 -7.37
C ASN A 76 0.76 -5.55 -7.88
N PHE A 77 0.41 -4.26 -7.83
CA PHE A 77 -0.88 -3.75 -8.29
C PHE A 77 -0.70 -2.69 -9.39
N SER A 78 -0.40 -1.43 -9.04
CA SER A 78 -0.02 -0.39 -9.98
C SER A 78 0.60 0.84 -9.30
N ALA A 79 1.51 1.53 -10.01
CA ALA A 79 2.08 2.78 -9.55
C ALA A 79 1.01 3.87 -9.41
N GLN A 80 0.04 3.92 -10.33
CA GLN A 80 -1.05 4.89 -10.30
C GLN A 80 -1.91 4.72 -9.05
N LYS A 81 -2.23 3.47 -8.65
CA LYS A 81 -3.01 3.18 -7.45
C LYS A 81 -2.29 3.66 -6.20
N SER A 82 -0.98 3.39 -6.08
CA SER A 82 -0.17 3.88 -4.96
C SER A 82 -0.25 5.40 -4.83
N TYR A 83 -0.04 6.15 -5.91
CA TYR A 83 -0.14 7.62 -5.91
C TYR A 83 -1.55 8.13 -5.57
N GLN A 84 -2.61 7.46 -6.04
CA GLN A 84 -3.97 7.84 -5.71
C GLN A 84 -4.25 7.68 -4.21
N MET A 85 -3.81 6.57 -3.62
CA MET A 85 -3.96 6.32 -2.19
C MET A 85 -3.16 7.31 -1.35
N GLU A 86 -1.90 7.60 -1.72
CA GLU A 86 -1.08 8.66 -1.10
C GLU A 86 -1.81 10.00 -1.11
N ALA A 87 -2.30 10.43 -2.29
CA ALA A 87 -3.06 11.68 -2.42
C ALA A 87 -4.30 11.71 -1.51
N THR A 88 -4.96 10.57 -1.33
CA THR A 88 -6.16 10.46 -0.48
C THR A 88 -5.85 10.72 1.00
N PHE A 89 -4.69 10.29 1.52
CA PHE A 89 -4.27 10.68 2.88
C PHE A 89 -4.13 12.20 3.01
N GLY A 90 -3.51 12.86 2.02
CA GLY A 90 -3.39 14.31 1.97
C GLY A 90 -4.73 15.04 1.91
N GLU A 91 -5.67 14.52 1.11
CA GLU A 91 -7.03 15.04 1.00
C GLU A 91 -7.80 14.91 2.32
N ILE A 92 -7.78 13.76 2.98
CA ILE A 92 -8.43 13.56 4.29
C ILE A 92 -7.89 14.57 5.29
N ARG A 93 -6.55 14.71 5.38
CA ARG A 93 -5.92 15.68 6.28
C ARG A 93 -6.34 17.12 6.00
N LYS A 94 -6.48 17.47 4.71
CA LYS A 94 -6.96 18.80 4.29
C LYS A 94 -8.43 18.98 4.64
N MET A 95 -9.29 18.03 4.36
CA MET A 95 -10.73 18.08 4.68
C MET A 95 -10.97 18.31 6.18
N ILE A 96 -10.20 17.63 7.04
CA ILE A 96 -10.24 17.83 8.49
C ILE A 96 -9.81 19.25 8.86
N GLY A 97 -8.71 19.74 8.27
CA GLY A 97 -8.20 21.08 8.54
C GLY A 97 -9.13 22.21 8.07
N ASP A 98 -9.84 21.97 6.97
CA ASP A 98 -10.85 22.89 6.42
C ASP A 98 -12.20 22.83 7.18
N GLY A 99 -12.36 21.91 8.11
CA GLY A 99 -13.59 21.77 8.92
C GLY A 99 -14.79 21.23 8.12
N LEU A 100 -14.55 20.35 7.14
CA LEU A 100 -15.63 19.78 6.34
C LEU A 100 -16.57 18.93 7.20
N PRO A 101 -17.84 18.72 6.78
CA PRO A 101 -18.78 17.88 7.50
C PRO A 101 -18.21 16.50 7.82
N GLN A 102 -18.40 15.99 9.04
CA GLN A 102 -17.89 14.71 9.51
C GLN A 102 -18.25 13.55 8.57
N GLU A 103 -19.46 13.56 8.02
CA GLU A 103 -19.93 12.56 7.05
C GLU A 103 -19.08 12.51 5.79
N GLN A 104 -18.62 13.66 5.30
CA GLN A 104 -17.78 13.72 4.10
C GLN A 104 -16.37 13.19 4.39
N VAL A 105 -15.79 13.58 5.53
CA VAL A 105 -14.49 13.08 5.98
C VAL A 105 -14.55 11.57 6.18
N LYS A 106 -15.59 11.08 6.88
CA LYS A 106 -15.80 9.65 7.08
C LYS A 106 -15.95 8.89 5.76
N ALA A 107 -16.75 9.39 4.83
CA ALA A 107 -16.93 8.75 3.52
C ALA A 107 -15.59 8.63 2.75
N LYS A 108 -14.72 9.66 2.83
CA LYS A 108 -13.39 9.61 2.21
C LYS A 108 -12.49 8.58 2.89
N ILE A 109 -12.53 8.49 4.22
CA ILE A 109 -11.82 7.48 5.01
C ILE A 109 -12.30 6.06 4.64
N ASP A 110 -13.61 5.85 4.61
CA ASP A 110 -14.18 4.54 4.24
C ASP A 110 -13.77 4.13 2.83
N GLY A 111 -13.70 5.08 1.90
CA GLY A 111 -13.19 4.86 0.54
C GLY A 111 -11.74 4.39 0.54
N LEU A 112 -10.86 5.05 1.30
CA LEU A 112 -9.44 4.65 1.42
C LEU A 112 -9.30 3.25 2.05
N LYS A 113 -10.10 2.94 3.08
CA LYS A 113 -10.12 1.59 3.69
C LYS A 113 -10.53 0.52 2.67
N ALA A 114 -11.52 0.80 1.83
CA ALA A 114 -11.93 -0.10 0.77
C ALA A 114 -10.80 -0.33 -0.27
N GLU A 115 -10.06 0.73 -0.60
CA GLU A 115 -8.91 0.64 -1.50
C GLU A 115 -7.75 -0.19 -0.91
N LEU A 116 -7.49 -0.09 0.39
CA LEU A 116 -6.52 -0.93 1.10
C LEU A 116 -6.90 -2.41 1.02
N GLN A 117 -8.17 -2.74 1.22
CA GLN A 117 -8.67 -4.11 1.10
C GLN A 117 -8.64 -4.61 -0.36
N GLU A 118 -8.84 -3.74 -1.34
CA GLU A 118 -8.74 -4.08 -2.77
C GLU A 118 -7.33 -4.52 -3.16
N VAL A 119 -6.29 -3.83 -2.68
CA VAL A 119 -4.89 -4.12 -3.04
C VAL A 119 -4.30 -5.29 -2.25
N LEU A 120 -4.81 -5.58 -1.06
CA LEU A 120 -4.25 -6.57 -0.14
C LEU A 120 -4.06 -7.98 -0.74
N PRO A 121 -5.01 -8.56 -1.52
CA PRO A 121 -4.80 -9.85 -2.17
C PRO A 121 -3.56 -9.87 -3.08
N SER A 122 -3.38 -8.83 -3.89
CA SER A 122 -2.22 -8.72 -4.80
C SER A 122 -0.90 -8.61 -4.05
N LEU A 123 -0.89 -7.99 -2.86
CA LEU A 123 0.30 -7.92 -2.00
C LEU A 123 0.66 -9.29 -1.42
N LYS A 124 -0.35 -10.08 -1.05
CA LYS A 124 -0.18 -11.44 -0.50
C LYS A 124 0.29 -12.44 -1.56
N GLU A 125 -0.21 -12.34 -2.79
CA GLU A 125 0.20 -13.20 -3.89
C GLU A 125 1.65 -12.95 -4.31
N GLY A 126 2.19 -11.78 -3.98
CA GLY A 126 3.54 -11.38 -4.34
C GLY A 126 3.69 -11.06 -5.83
N HIS A 127 4.90 -10.67 -6.21
CA HIS A 127 5.21 -10.29 -7.59
C HIS A 127 5.22 -11.53 -8.50
N GLN A 128 4.14 -11.72 -9.25
CA GLN A 128 4.10 -12.69 -10.33
C GLN A 128 4.70 -12.04 -11.57
N LEU A 129 5.88 -12.48 -11.99
CA LEU A 129 6.50 -12.13 -13.27
C LEU A 129 5.66 -12.74 -14.41
N ASN A 130 4.48 -12.25 -14.65
CA ASN A 130 3.71 -12.55 -15.85
C ASN A 130 4.33 -11.72 -16.98
N ALA A 131 5.26 -12.32 -17.72
CA ALA A 131 5.91 -11.72 -18.89
C ALA A 131 4.92 -11.20 -19.94
N SER A 132 3.66 -11.61 -19.88
CA SER A 132 2.58 -11.17 -20.77
C SER A 132 1.91 -9.85 -20.35
N ALA A 133 2.00 -9.44 -19.08
CA ALA A 133 1.36 -8.21 -18.62
C ALA A 133 2.22 -6.96 -18.82
N GLN A 134 3.54 -7.12 -18.99
CA GLN A 134 4.46 -5.98 -19.13
C GLN A 134 4.46 -5.34 -20.51
N HIS A 135 3.97 -6.02 -21.54
CA HIS A 135 3.97 -5.45 -22.92
C HIS A 135 2.77 -4.54 -23.20
N GLY A 136 1.70 -4.61 -22.43
CA GLY A 136 0.48 -3.82 -22.69
C GLY A 136 0.44 -2.44 -22.05
N VAL A 137 1.23 -2.19 -20.99
CA VAL A 137 1.11 -0.96 -20.18
C VAL A 137 2.03 0.16 -20.67
N TYR A 138 3.13 -0.16 -21.36
CA TYR A 138 4.07 0.86 -21.85
C TYR A 138 3.80 1.34 -23.28
N GLU A 139 2.98 0.63 -24.06
CA GLU A 139 2.77 0.95 -25.48
C GLU A 139 1.71 2.05 -25.73
N ASN A 140 0.90 2.41 -24.73
CA ASN A 140 -0.15 3.43 -24.87
C ASN A 140 0.03 4.72 -24.04
N GLN A 141 1.14 4.87 -23.34
CA GLN A 141 1.49 6.16 -22.75
C GLN A 141 2.63 6.81 -23.53
N THR A 142 2.34 7.24 -24.75
CA THR A 142 3.08 8.34 -25.36
C THR A 142 2.69 9.62 -24.59
N ILE A 143 3.10 9.69 -23.34
CA ILE A 143 3.28 10.99 -22.71
C ILE A 143 4.54 11.54 -23.36
N ALA A 144 4.39 12.18 -24.51
CA ALA A 144 5.44 13.08 -24.97
C ALA A 144 5.62 14.10 -23.85
N PRO A 145 6.77 14.08 -23.17
CA PRO A 145 6.97 14.97 -22.02
C PRO A 145 6.76 16.38 -22.54
N HIS A 146 6.00 17.20 -21.79
CA HIS A 146 5.72 18.59 -22.17
C HIS A 146 6.99 19.43 -22.46
N TRP A 147 8.15 18.99 -21.97
CA TRP A 147 9.45 19.59 -22.26
C TRP A 147 9.93 19.35 -23.72
N GLN A 148 9.46 18.31 -24.42
CA GLN A 148 9.79 18.14 -25.86
C GLN A 148 9.16 19.21 -26.73
N LYS A 149 8.08 19.86 -26.30
CA LYS A 149 7.49 21.00 -26.99
C LYS A 149 8.31 22.29 -26.80
N SER A 150 9.07 22.40 -25.70
CA SER A 150 9.88 23.59 -25.41
C SER A 150 11.18 23.64 -26.21
N PHE A 151 11.71 22.48 -26.67
CA PHE A 151 12.93 22.46 -27.48
C PHE A 151 12.71 22.75 -28.96
N LYS A 152 11.48 22.58 -29.45
CA LYS A 152 11.16 22.93 -30.84
C LYS A 152 11.13 24.44 -31.11
N THR A 153 11.06 25.23 -30.05
CA THR A 153 11.01 26.71 -30.13
C THR A 153 12.41 27.35 -30.17
N ILE A 154 13.46 26.62 -29.86
CA ILE A 154 14.85 27.14 -29.87
C ILE A 154 15.47 26.99 -31.26
N ASP A 155 15.14 25.95 -32.00
CA ASP A 155 15.61 25.77 -33.40
C ASP A 155 14.94 26.71 -34.40
N ASP A 156 13.81 27.32 -34.04
CA ASP A 156 13.12 28.32 -34.86
C ASP A 156 13.65 29.76 -34.64
N LEU A 157 14.66 29.96 -33.77
CA LEU A 157 15.22 31.27 -33.41
C LEU A 157 16.66 31.45 -33.92
N LEU A 158 17.21 30.51 -34.68
CA LEU A 158 18.51 30.62 -35.36
C LEU A 158 18.34 30.59 -36.89
#